data_43be7c3a00ba2c94f0ef915966b89910
#
_entry.id   43be7c3a00ba2c94f0ef915966b89910
#
_cell.length_a   1.000
_cell.length_b   1.000
_cell.length_c   1.000
_cell.angle_alpha   90.00
_cell.angle_beta   90.00
_cell.angle_gamma   90.00
#
_symmetry.space_group_name_H-M   'P 1'
#
loop_
_entity.id
_entity.type
_entity.pdbx_description
1 polymer ?
#
loop_
_entity_poly.entity_id
_entity_poly.type
_entity_poly.pdbx_seq_one_letter_code
_entity_poly.pdbx_strand_id
1 'polypeptide(L)'
;MIEVENLFFSYPGSKHKVFEDFNLKLADSRIYGLLGKNGMGKSTLLYLVSGLLRPKKGSVVVNGHISKKREPELLQDLYIVPEEYNLPDMTLEAYVKIHENFYPKFSREVLNNCLTAFEMPLNVNFKELSMGQKKKVYMSFALASCCGLLLMDEPTNGLDIPSKALFRKVVAGNLPEGSSL
;
A
#
# COMPACT_ATOMS: atom_id res chain seq x y z
N MET A 1 3.43 -13.98 -4.12
CA MET A 1 4.88 -14.00 -4.46
C MET A 1 5.23 -12.84 -5.38
N ILE A 2 6.35 -12.15 -5.15
CA ILE A 2 6.86 -11.07 -6.02
C ILE A 2 8.16 -11.54 -6.65
N GLU A 3 8.26 -11.42 -7.98
CA GLU A 3 9.44 -11.75 -8.75
C GLU A 3 9.81 -10.56 -9.65
N VAL A 4 11.04 -10.10 -9.52
CA VAL A 4 11.63 -9.02 -10.32
C VAL A 4 12.84 -9.59 -11.03
N GLU A 5 12.87 -9.51 -12.36
CA GLU A 5 13.93 -10.06 -13.17
C GLU A 5 14.51 -9.04 -14.14
N ASN A 6 15.84 -8.90 -14.10
CA ASN A 6 16.64 -8.05 -14.97
C ASN A 6 16.04 -6.64 -15.13
N LEU A 7 15.61 -6.05 -14.01
CA LEU A 7 14.87 -4.80 -13.99
C LEU A 7 15.80 -3.61 -14.28
N PHE A 8 15.44 -2.85 -15.32
CA PHE A 8 16.04 -1.55 -15.62
C PHE A 8 14.98 -0.46 -15.56
N PHE A 9 15.23 0.56 -14.75
CA PHE A 9 14.34 1.70 -14.64
C PHE A 9 15.08 3.03 -14.45
N SER A 10 14.62 4.04 -15.14
CA SER A 10 14.90 5.46 -14.85
C SER A 10 13.66 6.28 -15.18
N TYR A 11 13.44 7.37 -14.45
CA TYR A 11 12.34 8.30 -14.73
C TYR A 11 12.51 8.97 -16.10
N PRO A 12 11.41 9.34 -16.78
CA PRO A 12 11.45 10.09 -18.02
C PRO A 12 12.27 11.37 -17.86
N GLY A 13 13.16 11.65 -18.82
CA GLY A 13 14.03 12.83 -18.80
C GLY A 13 15.24 12.75 -17.85
N SER A 14 15.31 11.75 -16.98
CA SER A 14 16.44 11.57 -16.06
C SER A 14 17.55 10.71 -16.67
N LYS A 15 18.80 11.15 -16.51
CA LYS A 15 20.00 10.33 -16.80
C LYS A 15 20.31 9.36 -15.65
N HIS A 16 19.74 9.60 -14.45
CA HIS A 16 19.96 8.74 -13.30
C HIS A 16 19.18 7.45 -13.47
N LYS A 17 19.88 6.33 -13.36
CA LYS A 17 19.32 5.00 -13.39
C LYS A 17 18.99 4.58 -11.95
N VAL A 18 17.70 4.35 -11.68
CA VAL A 18 17.25 3.92 -10.35
C VAL A 18 17.51 2.42 -10.15
N PHE A 19 17.26 1.62 -11.19
CA PHE A 19 17.59 0.20 -11.22
C PHE A 19 18.35 -0.17 -12.47
N GLU A 20 19.40 -0.98 -12.30
CA GLU A 20 20.22 -1.57 -13.36
C GLU A 20 20.40 -3.06 -13.06
N ASP A 21 19.84 -3.91 -13.88
CA ASP A 21 19.88 -5.38 -13.75
C ASP A 21 19.47 -5.86 -12.35
N PHE A 22 18.44 -5.21 -11.78
CA PHE A 22 17.99 -5.51 -10.43
C PHE A 22 17.09 -6.76 -10.44
N ASN A 23 17.41 -7.69 -9.52
CA ASN A 23 16.69 -8.95 -9.36
C ASN A 23 16.24 -9.07 -7.91
N LEU A 24 14.98 -9.52 -7.68
CA LEU A 24 14.39 -9.70 -6.35
C LEU A 24 13.34 -10.80 -6.39
N LYS A 25 13.33 -11.66 -5.38
CA LYS A 25 12.29 -12.67 -5.19
C LYS A 25 11.82 -12.64 -3.74
N LEU A 26 10.53 -12.40 -3.53
CA LEU A 26 9.89 -12.41 -2.22
C LEU A 26 8.80 -13.48 -2.18
N ALA A 27 8.80 -14.26 -1.11
CA ALA A 27 7.79 -15.29 -0.88
C ALA A 27 6.47 -14.67 -0.40
N ASP A 28 5.39 -15.46 -0.48
CA ASP A 28 4.07 -15.07 0.04
C ASP A 28 4.01 -15.14 1.57
N SER A 29 2.91 -14.59 2.10
CA SER A 29 2.54 -14.72 3.52
C SER A 29 3.64 -14.25 4.47
N ARG A 30 4.29 -13.13 4.14
CA ARG A 30 5.39 -12.57 4.93
C ARG A 30 5.32 -11.06 4.99
N ILE A 31 5.86 -10.52 6.09
CA ILE A 31 6.10 -9.08 6.25
C ILE A 31 7.55 -8.79 5.90
N TYR A 32 7.76 -7.90 4.94
CA TYR A 32 9.08 -7.46 4.51
C TYR A 32 9.32 -5.99 4.81
N GLY A 33 10.48 -5.67 5.39
CA GLY A 33 10.93 -4.30 5.57
C GLY A 33 11.92 -3.91 4.48
N LEU A 34 11.57 -2.90 3.68
CA LEU A 34 12.47 -2.37 2.65
C LEU A 34 13.32 -1.23 3.25
N LEU A 35 14.58 -1.53 3.53
CA LEU A 35 15.52 -0.60 4.17
C LEU A 35 16.49 0.01 3.15
N GLY A 36 16.83 1.26 3.34
CA GLY A 36 17.80 1.96 2.49
C GLY A 36 17.72 3.47 2.66
N LYS A 37 18.75 4.18 2.20
CA LYS A 37 18.79 5.65 2.21
C LYS A 37 17.69 6.24 1.33
N ASN A 38 17.29 7.48 1.62
CA ASN A 38 16.35 8.19 0.77
C ASN A 38 16.93 8.37 -0.65
N GLY A 39 16.07 8.27 -1.66
CA GLY A 39 16.50 8.35 -3.06
C GLY A 39 17.03 7.04 -3.66
N MET A 40 17.15 5.94 -2.89
CA MET A 40 17.64 4.65 -3.41
C MET A 40 16.60 3.84 -4.20
N GLY A 41 15.39 4.38 -4.40
CA GLY A 41 14.37 3.74 -5.23
C GLY A 41 13.35 2.89 -4.48
N LYS A 42 13.23 3.00 -3.14
CA LYS A 42 12.22 2.26 -2.35
C LYS A 42 10.81 2.46 -2.89
N SER A 43 10.33 3.70 -2.91
CA SER A 43 9.00 4.05 -3.47
C SER A 43 8.87 3.66 -4.94
N THR A 44 9.95 3.82 -5.72
CA THR A 44 9.97 3.42 -7.13
C THR A 44 9.74 1.91 -7.29
N LEU A 45 10.34 1.09 -6.41
CA LEU A 45 10.10 -0.36 -6.43
C LEU A 45 8.64 -0.68 -6.13
N LEU A 46 8.05 -0.06 -5.08
CA LEU A 46 6.64 -0.26 -4.74
C LEU A 46 5.72 0.14 -5.91
N TYR A 47 6.02 1.24 -6.60
CA TYR A 47 5.24 1.69 -7.76
C TYR A 47 5.42 0.78 -8.99
N LEU A 48 6.58 0.15 -9.18
CA LEU A 48 6.79 -0.87 -10.21
C LEU A 48 6.04 -2.16 -9.87
N VAL A 49 6.06 -2.58 -8.62
CA VAL A 49 5.31 -3.76 -8.13
C VAL A 49 3.80 -3.55 -8.27
N SER A 50 3.28 -2.36 -7.94
CA SER A 50 1.86 -2.03 -8.10
C SER A 50 1.43 -1.76 -9.54
N GLY A 51 2.37 -1.73 -10.50
CA GLY A 51 2.09 -1.42 -11.90
C GLY A 51 1.79 0.07 -12.18
N LEU A 52 2.01 0.96 -11.22
CA LEU A 52 1.90 2.42 -11.41
C LEU A 52 3.05 2.95 -12.26
N LEU A 53 4.21 2.31 -12.17
CA LEU A 53 5.35 2.57 -13.06
C LEU A 53 5.61 1.36 -13.96
N ARG A 54 6.21 1.60 -15.12
CA ARG A 54 6.54 0.56 -16.09
C ARG A 54 8.05 0.45 -16.23
N PRO A 55 8.64 -0.75 -16.12
CA PRO A 55 10.07 -0.94 -16.33
C PRO A 55 10.45 -0.66 -17.79
N LYS A 56 11.68 -0.18 -18.00
CA LYS A 56 12.26 -0.01 -19.35
C LYS A 56 12.67 -1.36 -19.95
N LYS A 57 13.25 -2.23 -19.11
CA LYS A 57 13.61 -3.62 -19.44
C LYS A 57 13.34 -4.49 -18.22
N GLY A 58 13.26 -5.80 -18.45
CA GLY A 58 12.97 -6.79 -17.43
C GLY A 58 11.48 -6.91 -17.14
N SER A 59 11.17 -7.64 -16.08
CA SER A 59 9.81 -7.94 -15.68
C SER A 59 9.61 -7.78 -14.17
N VAL A 60 8.37 -7.46 -13.80
CA VAL A 60 7.88 -7.50 -12.42
C VAL A 60 6.60 -8.33 -12.45
N VAL A 61 6.60 -9.44 -11.73
CA VAL A 61 5.48 -10.37 -11.65
C VAL A 61 5.02 -10.44 -10.19
N VAL A 62 3.73 -10.33 -9.96
CA VAL A 62 3.10 -10.38 -8.64
C VAL A 62 2.01 -11.43 -8.70
N ASN A 63 2.10 -12.47 -7.86
CA ASN A 63 1.15 -13.58 -7.81
C ASN A 63 0.84 -14.18 -9.20
N GLY A 64 1.86 -14.27 -10.08
CA GLY A 64 1.72 -14.79 -11.43
C GLY A 64 1.26 -13.75 -12.48
N HIS A 65 0.89 -12.54 -12.09
CA HIS A 65 0.44 -11.46 -12.98
C HIS A 65 1.59 -10.48 -13.29
N ILE A 66 1.74 -10.09 -14.55
CA ILE A 66 2.72 -9.05 -14.94
C ILE A 66 2.19 -7.69 -14.51
N SER A 67 2.85 -7.05 -13.52
CA SER A 67 2.36 -5.85 -12.84
C SER A 67 1.99 -4.69 -13.78
N LYS A 68 2.80 -4.46 -14.83
CA LYS A 68 2.55 -3.39 -15.82
C LYS A 68 1.26 -3.54 -16.63
N LYS A 69 0.68 -4.73 -16.68
CA LYS A 69 -0.60 -4.99 -17.38
C LYS A 69 -1.80 -4.50 -16.56
N ARG A 70 -1.67 -4.44 -15.25
CA ARG A 70 -2.72 -3.99 -14.32
C ARG A 70 -4.03 -4.75 -14.52
N GLU A 71 -3.91 -6.06 -14.63
CA GLU A 71 -5.07 -6.95 -14.78
C GLU A 71 -6.00 -6.81 -13.55
N PRO A 72 -7.34 -6.84 -13.74
CA PRO A 72 -8.29 -6.66 -12.66
C PRO A 72 -8.04 -7.60 -11.47
N GLU A 73 -7.68 -8.85 -11.73
CA GLU A 73 -7.37 -9.88 -10.74
C GLU A 73 -6.22 -9.46 -9.83
N LEU A 74 -5.16 -8.85 -10.41
CA LEU A 74 -4.06 -8.30 -9.62
C LEU A 74 -4.51 -7.10 -8.80
N LEU A 75 -5.26 -6.17 -9.41
CA LEU A 75 -5.66 -4.92 -8.74
C LEU A 75 -6.63 -5.15 -7.59
N GLN A 76 -7.45 -6.19 -7.65
CA GLN A 76 -8.38 -6.59 -6.59
C GLN A 76 -7.66 -7.21 -5.39
N ASP A 77 -6.46 -7.76 -5.57
CA ASP A 77 -5.68 -8.44 -4.53
C ASP A 77 -4.41 -7.67 -4.12
N LEU A 78 -4.26 -6.43 -4.59
CA LEU A 78 -3.14 -5.55 -4.27
C LEU A 78 -3.65 -4.18 -3.82
N TYR A 79 -3.13 -3.68 -2.69
CA TYR A 79 -3.37 -2.32 -2.24
C TYR A 79 -2.04 -1.61 -1.99
N ILE A 80 -1.94 -0.34 -2.39
CA ILE A 80 -0.77 0.50 -2.10
C ILE A 80 -1.18 1.72 -1.29
N VAL A 81 -0.47 1.95 -0.19
CA VAL A 81 -0.53 3.16 0.63
C VAL A 81 0.72 3.97 0.32
N PRO A 82 0.62 5.02 -0.50
CA PRO A 82 1.75 5.88 -0.80
C PRO A 82 2.10 6.78 0.40
N GLU A 83 3.29 7.37 0.39
CA GLU A 83 3.70 8.33 1.43
C GLU A 83 2.81 9.58 1.43
N GLU A 84 2.51 10.10 0.24
CA GLU A 84 1.63 11.24 0.03
C GLU A 84 0.39 10.85 -0.75
N TYR A 85 -0.77 11.32 -0.32
CA TYR A 85 -2.07 11.07 -0.96
C TYR A 85 -3.04 12.21 -0.68
N ASN A 86 -3.93 12.44 -1.61
CA ASN A 86 -5.04 13.39 -1.47
C ASN A 86 -6.34 12.62 -1.29
N LEU A 87 -7.01 12.85 -0.18
CA LEU A 87 -8.36 12.33 0.04
C LEU A 87 -9.39 13.33 -0.50
N PRO A 88 -10.46 12.85 -1.16
CA PRO A 88 -11.49 13.70 -1.69
C PRO A 88 -12.30 14.37 -0.58
N ASP A 89 -13.08 15.42 -0.95
CA ASP A 89 -13.98 16.07 -0.02
C ASP A 89 -15.25 15.24 0.17
N MET A 90 -15.18 14.27 1.05
CA MET A 90 -16.32 13.40 1.41
C MET A 90 -16.09 12.75 2.77
N THR A 91 -17.13 12.10 3.29
CA THR A 91 -17.01 11.31 4.51
C THR A 91 -16.31 9.97 4.24
N LEU A 92 -15.68 9.41 5.27
CA LEU A 92 -15.10 8.06 5.18
C LEU A 92 -16.15 7.02 4.76
N GLU A 93 -17.38 7.11 5.30
CA GLU A 93 -18.45 6.18 4.93
C GLU A 93 -18.80 6.24 3.45
N ALA A 94 -18.91 7.46 2.89
CA ALA A 94 -19.14 7.63 1.46
C ALA A 94 -17.98 7.07 0.62
N TYR A 95 -16.75 7.30 1.05
CA TYR A 95 -15.55 6.75 0.43
C TYR A 95 -15.56 5.22 0.43
N VAL A 96 -15.85 4.62 1.58
CA VAL A 96 -15.96 3.15 1.72
C VAL A 96 -17.02 2.60 0.77
N LYS A 97 -18.24 3.17 0.77
CA LYS A 97 -19.35 2.72 -0.08
C LYS A 97 -19.02 2.72 -1.57
N ILE A 98 -18.19 3.67 -2.02
CA ILE A 98 -17.74 3.75 -3.42
C ILE A 98 -16.67 2.70 -3.73
N HIS A 99 -15.72 2.50 -2.81
CA HIS A 99 -14.49 1.78 -3.10
C HIS A 99 -14.49 0.31 -2.65
N GLU A 100 -15.33 -0.08 -1.66
CA GLU A 100 -15.36 -1.46 -1.15
C GLU A 100 -15.65 -2.49 -2.24
N ASN A 101 -16.44 -2.14 -3.26
CA ASN A 101 -16.80 -3.04 -4.36
C ASN A 101 -15.61 -3.40 -5.29
N PHE A 102 -14.51 -2.64 -5.23
CA PHE A 102 -13.31 -2.97 -5.99
C PHE A 102 -12.46 -4.07 -5.32
N TYR A 103 -12.76 -4.39 -4.06
CA TYR A 103 -12.03 -5.37 -3.25
C TYR A 103 -12.97 -6.50 -2.80
N PRO A 104 -12.98 -7.64 -3.48
CA PRO A 104 -13.95 -8.73 -3.21
C PRO A 104 -13.88 -9.29 -1.79
N LYS A 105 -12.73 -9.13 -1.12
CA LYS A 105 -12.51 -9.58 0.27
C LYS A 105 -12.72 -8.46 1.30
N PHE A 106 -13.24 -7.29 0.90
CA PHE A 106 -13.39 -6.15 1.81
C PHE A 106 -14.18 -6.52 3.06
N SER A 107 -13.64 -6.22 4.24
CA SER A 107 -14.26 -6.52 5.54
C SER A 107 -14.61 -5.25 6.30
N ARG A 108 -15.90 -4.97 6.44
CA ARG A 108 -16.39 -3.88 7.30
C ARG A 108 -16.09 -4.13 8.79
N GLU A 109 -15.95 -5.38 9.21
CA GLU A 109 -15.54 -5.74 10.56
C GLU A 109 -14.09 -5.28 10.81
N VAL A 110 -13.16 -5.62 9.92
CA VAL A 110 -11.76 -5.16 10.00
C VAL A 110 -11.68 -3.63 9.98
N LEU A 111 -12.47 -2.97 9.12
CA LEU A 111 -12.57 -1.51 9.11
C LEU A 111 -12.94 -0.95 10.49
N ASN A 112 -14.03 -1.46 11.07
CA ASN A 112 -14.52 -1.00 12.37
C ASN A 112 -13.52 -1.26 13.49
N ASN A 113 -12.85 -2.41 13.49
CA ASN A 113 -11.82 -2.75 14.48
C ASN A 113 -10.64 -1.77 14.39
N CYS A 114 -10.18 -1.45 13.18
CA CYS A 114 -9.12 -0.48 12.96
C CYS A 114 -9.53 0.93 13.39
N LEU A 115 -10.73 1.37 13.01
CA LEU A 115 -11.24 2.70 13.38
C LEU A 115 -11.41 2.84 14.90
N THR A 116 -11.95 1.81 15.56
CA THR A 116 -12.07 1.78 17.03
C THR A 116 -10.69 1.88 17.69
N ALA A 117 -9.72 1.09 17.23
CA ALA A 117 -8.36 1.12 17.76
C ALA A 117 -7.66 2.48 17.54
N PHE A 118 -7.96 3.16 16.44
CA PHE A 118 -7.44 4.49 16.14
C PHE A 118 -8.27 5.64 16.71
N GLU A 119 -9.38 5.34 17.41
CA GLU A 119 -10.34 6.33 17.95
C GLU A 119 -10.89 7.26 16.87
N MET A 120 -11.25 6.70 15.71
CA MET A 120 -11.73 7.46 14.55
C MET A 120 -13.20 7.09 14.23
N PRO A 121 -14.10 8.09 14.07
CA PRO A 121 -15.48 7.83 13.67
C PRO A 121 -15.62 7.53 12.18
N LEU A 122 -16.61 6.71 11.82
CA LEU A 122 -16.88 6.34 10.42
C LEU A 122 -17.45 7.51 9.59
N ASN A 123 -18.21 8.42 10.22
CA ASN A 123 -18.87 9.54 9.53
C ASN A 123 -18.05 10.82 9.46
N VAL A 124 -16.73 10.73 9.70
CA VAL A 124 -15.84 11.89 9.65
C VAL A 124 -15.59 12.36 8.21
N ASN A 125 -15.61 13.69 8.01
CA ASN A 125 -15.21 14.26 6.70
C ASN A 125 -13.68 14.35 6.60
N PHE A 126 -13.12 13.94 5.47
CA PHE A 126 -11.67 13.96 5.26
C PHE A 126 -11.04 15.34 5.34
N LYS A 127 -11.78 16.41 5.00
CA LYS A 127 -11.29 17.80 5.13
C LYS A 127 -11.02 18.21 6.57
N GLU A 128 -11.77 17.67 7.51
CA GLU A 128 -11.68 18.00 8.93
C GLU A 128 -10.52 17.30 9.64
N LEU A 129 -9.91 16.33 8.96
CA LEU A 129 -8.87 15.51 9.54
C LEU A 129 -7.48 16.14 9.45
N SER A 130 -6.72 16.05 10.55
CA SER A 130 -5.27 16.27 10.53
C SER A 130 -4.56 15.24 9.65
N MET A 131 -3.31 15.50 9.26
CA MET A 131 -2.52 14.54 8.47
C MET A 131 -2.39 13.19 9.16
N GLY A 132 -2.17 13.16 10.48
CA GLY A 132 -2.09 11.92 11.24
C GLY A 132 -3.41 11.15 11.26
N GLN A 133 -4.54 11.83 11.39
CA GLN A 133 -5.87 11.24 11.33
C GLN A 133 -6.18 10.70 9.93
N LYS A 134 -5.83 11.45 8.88
CA LYS A 134 -5.95 10.96 7.48
C LYS A 134 -5.18 9.65 7.28
N LYS A 135 -3.94 9.54 7.82
CA LYS A 135 -3.16 8.30 7.77
C LYS A 135 -3.86 7.14 8.47
N LYS A 136 -4.39 7.36 9.66
CA LYS A 136 -5.14 6.34 10.43
C LYS A 136 -6.34 5.82 9.64
N VAL A 137 -7.16 6.72 9.10
CA VAL A 137 -8.35 6.38 8.33
C VAL A 137 -8.00 5.65 7.03
N TYR A 138 -7.01 6.16 6.29
CA TYR A 138 -6.59 5.55 5.03
C TYR A 138 -5.99 4.15 5.24
N MET A 139 -5.24 3.98 6.34
CA MET A 139 -4.73 2.66 6.74
C MET A 139 -5.85 1.71 7.16
N SER A 140 -6.86 2.19 7.87
CA SER A 140 -8.02 1.37 8.23
C SER A 140 -8.72 0.81 7.00
N PHE A 141 -8.89 1.64 5.96
CA PHE A 141 -9.42 1.19 4.68
C PHE A 141 -8.49 0.18 3.98
N ALA A 142 -7.19 0.45 3.96
CA ALA A 142 -6.20 -0.43 3.34
C ALA A 142 -6.19 -1.84 3.97
N LEU A 143 -6.24 -1.92 5.30
CA LEU A 143 -6.35 -3.20 6.01
C LEU A 143 -7.69 -3.89 5.75
N ALA A 144 -8.78 -3.10 5.73
CA ALA A 144 -10.13 -3.61 5.46
C ALA A 144 -10.31 -4.14 4.03
N SER A 145 -9.47 -3.74 3.08
CA SER A 145 -9.48 -4.29 1.72
C SER A 145 -9.18 -5.78 1.69
N CYS A 146 -8.53 -6.30 2.73
CA CYS A 146 -8.12 -7.71 2.87
C CYS A 146 -7.38 -8.25 1.65
N CYS A 147 -6.60 -7.40 0.99
CA CYS A 147 -5.78 -7.78 -0.16
C CYS A 147 -4.67 -8.76 0.23
N GLY A 148 -4.33 -9.68 -0.67
CA GLY A 148 -3.22 -10.60 -0.49
C GLY A 148 -1.86 -9.92 -0.47
N LEU A 149 -1.73 -8.73 -1.10
CA LEU A 149 -0.53 -7.91 -1.05
C LEU A 149 -0.84 -6.47 -0.66
N LEU A 150 -0.30 -6.03 0.47
CA LEU A 150 -0.38 -4.66 0.94
C LEU A 150 1.00 -3.99 0.86
N LEU A 151 1.12 -2.95 0.06
CA LEU A 151 2.33 -2.16 -0.09
C LEU A 151 2.21 -0.86 0.68
N MET A 152 3.23 -0.52 1.48
CA MET A 152 3.23 0.70 2.30
C MET A 152 4.52 1.49 2.10
N ASP A 153 4.38 2.74 1.68
CA ASP A 153 5.50 3.67 1.53
C ASP A 153 5.53 4.65 2.70
N GLU A 154 6.55 4.53 3.55
CA GLU A 154 6.76 5.38 4.75
C GLU A 154 5.48 5.58 5.60
N PRO A 155 4.72 4.51 5.94
CA PRO A 155 3.36 4.64 6.50
C PRO A 155 3.33 5.32 7.87
N THR A 156 4.44 5.35 8.59
CA THR A 156 4.54 5.97 9.91
C THR A 156 5.25 7.33 9.90
N ASN A 157 5.62 7.84 8.73
CA ASN A 157 6.25 9.15 8.62
C ASN A 157 5.29 10.25 9.08
N GLY A 158 5.77 11.19 9.90
CA GLY A 158 4.95 12.25 10.49
C GLY A 158 4.04 11.83 11.66
N LEU A 159 4.07 10.58 12.11
CA LEU A 159 3.41 10.14 13.34
C LEU A 159 4.34 10.28 14.54
N ASP A 160 3.77 10.63 15.72
CA ASP A 160 4.47 10.59 17.00
C ASP A 160 4.78 9.15 17.46
N ILE A 161 5.59 9.00 18.50
CA ILE A 161 6.04 7.69 18.99
C ILE A 161 4.88 6.81 19.46
N PRO A 162 3.91 7.30 20.25
CA PRO A 162 2.74 6.51 20.65
C PRO A 162 1.91 6.07 19.45
N SER A 163 1.66 6.98 18.49
CA SER A 163 0.91 6.65 17.27
C SER A 163 1.62 5.61 16.40
N LYS A 164 2.96 5.65 16.32
CA LYS A 164 3.74 4.61 15.64
C LYS A 164 3.61 3.23 16.30
N ALA A 165 3.59 3.19 17.62
CA ALA A 165 3.40 1.92 18.36
C ALA A 165 1.98 1.36 18.14
N LEU A 166 0.97 2.22 18.26
CA LEU A 166 -0.43 1.86 17.99
C LEU A 166 -0.61 1.38 16.54
N PHE A 167 -0.05 2.11 15.57
CA PHE A 167 -0.08 1.74 14.16
C PHE A 167 0.44 0.32 13.93
N ARG A 168 1.62 -0.01 14.45
CA ARG A 168 2.19 -1.36 14.34
C ARG A 168 1.29 -2.43 14.96
N LYS A 169 0.70 -2.16 16.12
CA LYS A 169 -0.23 -3.08 16.78
C LYS A 169 -1.48 -3.31 15.94
N VAL A 170 -2.06 -2.25 15.37
CA VAL A 170 -3.27 -2.34 14.53
C VAL A 170 -2.97 -3.12 13.25
N VAL A 171 -1.84 -2.85 12.58
CA VAL A 171 -1.43 -3.60 11.39
C VAL A 171 -1.25 -5.08 11.72
N ALA A 172 -0.47 -5.40 12.77
CA ALA A 172 -0.20 -6.80 13.14
C ALA A 172 -1.47 -7.57 13.56
N GLY A 173 -2.44 -6.90 14.18
CA GLY A 173 -3.68 -7.52 14.64
C GLY A 173 -4.79 -7.64 13.59
N ASN A 174 -4.66 -6.95 12.45
CA ASN A 174 -5.69 -6.91 11.42
C ASN A 174 -5.17 -7.28 10.01
N LEU A 175 -3.91 -7.66 9.87
CA LEU A 175 -3.40 -8.19 8.62
C LEU A 175 -3.99 -9.59 8.41
N PRO A 176 -4.71 -9.86 7.29
CA PRO A 176 -5.31 -11.17 7.04
C PRO A 176 -4.27 -12.28 6.97
N GLU A 177 -4.63 -13.48 7.43
CA GLU A 177 -3.77 -14.65 7.29
C GLU A 177 -3.46 -14.90 5.81
N GLY A 178 -2.22 -15.24 5.53
CA GLY A 178 -1.75 -15.48 4.16
C GLY A 178 -1.42 -14.22 3.35
N SER A 179 -1.72 -13.02 3.87
CA SER A 179 -1.34 -11.77 3.21
C SER A 179 0.16 -11.48 3.35
N SER A 180 0.66 -10.67 2.41
CA SER A 180 2.04 -10.13 2.43
C SER A 180 2.01 -8.61 2.61
N LEU A 181 3.00 -8.08 3.32
CA LEU A 181 3.18 -6.66 3.56
C LEU A 181 4.61 -6.24 3.21
#